data_a21c1b4a43cb7a633e91835edc7e3a25
#
_entry.id   a21c1b4a43cb7a633e91835edc7e3a25
#
_cell.length_a   1.000
_cell.length_b   1.000
_cell.length_c   1.000
_cell.angle_alpha   90.00
_cell.angle_beta   90.00
_cell.angle_gamma   90.00
#
_symmetry.space_group_name_H-M   'P 1'
#
loop_
_entity.id
_entity.type
_entity.pdbx_description
1 polymer ?
#
loop_
_entity_poly.entity_id
_entity_poly.type
_entity_poly.pdbx_seq_one_letter_code
_entity_poly.pdbx_strand_id
1 'polypeptide(L)'
;MSATAAGATPRGATAEPLSRTVSGQIRVRIREKILSGVYAPGAQLLQDSIAAEFGTSKIPVREALLELRSEGLVDIFAYRGFQVRPLSRAEVAEVFRLRLDIEPPSAAKGARAASTAEREAAAAALHALNAALAAGQLPMAGDLNCAFHLALVVPRLNPVTSEVLYRLHTLSERYVRLHLQPAGRVTRAAREHHAIYRAWARRDGKETQRLVRAHIKETRAELEATFARTA
;
A
#
# COMPACT_ATOMS: atom_id res chain seq x y z
N MET A 1 -51.26 36.86 -1.13
CA MET A 1 -50.01 37.14 -1.86
C MET A 1 -49.00 36.12 -1.48
N SER A 2 -48.86 35.11 -2.33
CA SER A 2 -47.95 33.95 -2.13
C SER A 2 -46.55 34.34 -2.55
N ALA A 3 -45.55 34.03 -1.70
CA ALA A 3 -44.13 34.08 -2.06
C ALA A 3 -43.59 32.66 -2.10
N THR A 4 -43.26 32.21 -3.31
CA THR A 4 -42.68 30.90 -3.61
C THR A 4 -41.19 30.90 -3.24
N ALA A 5 -40.79 30.04 -2.32
CA ALA A 5 -39.39 29.80 -2.01
C ALA A 5 -38.81 28.79 -3.01
N ALA A 6 -37.85 29.24 -3.80
CA ALA A 6 -37.11 28.41 -4.74
C ALA A 6 -36.08 27.57 -3.97
N GLY A 7 -36.22 26.25 -4.06
CA GLY A 7 -35.25 25.29 -3.49
C GLY A 7 -33.95 25.28 -4.27
N ALA A 8 -32.85 25.59 -3.59
CA ALA A 8 -31.49 25.40 -4.10
C ALA A 8 -31.05 23.97 -3.86
N THR A 9 -30.93 23.20 -4.94
CA THR A 9 -30.31 21.85 -4.94
C THR A 9 -28.80 22.00 -4.75
N PRO A 10 -28.17 21.35 -3.78
CA PRO A 10 -26.72 21.34 -3.70
C PRO A 10 -26.17 20.45 -4.83
N ARG A 11 -25.44 21.04 -5.76
CA ARG A 11 -24.63 20.30 -6.74
C ARG A 11 -23.54 19.54 -5.96
N GLY A 12 -23.71 18.25 -5.79
CA GLY A 12 -22.67 17.34 -5.35
C GLY A 12 -21.53 17.36 -6.37
N ALA A 13 -20.41 17.98 -6.01
CA ALA A 13 -19.18 17.85 -6.74
C ALA A 13 -18.67 16.42 -6.51
N THR A 14 -18.93 15.54 -7.46
CA THR A 14 -18.22 14.26 -7.57
C THR A 14 -16.79 14.60 -7.98
N ALA A 15 -15.86 14.56 -7.01
CA ALA A 15 -14.45 14.64 -7.29
C ALA A 15 -14.08 13.47 -8.20
N GLU A 16 -13.82 13.74 -9.47
CA GLU A 16 -13.27 12.72 -10.38
C GLU A 16 -11.90 12.28 -9.85
N PRO A 17 -11.59 10.98 -9.89
CA PRO A 17 -10.33 10.48 -9.36
C PRO A 17 -9.14 11.10 -10.11
N LEU A 18 -8.15 11.58 -9.36
CA LEU A 18 -6.91 12.24 -9.80
C LEU A 18 -6.05 11.42 -10.79
N SER A 19 -6.44 10.19 -11.12
CA SER A 19 -5.74 9.29 -12.05
C SER A 19 -5.89 9.63 -13.53
N ARG A 20 -6.62 10.68 -13.90
CA ARG A 20 -6.87 11.06 -15.31
C ARG A 20 -5.82 11.97 -15.93
N THR A 21 -4.90 12.53 -15.17
CA THR A 21 -3.77 13.30 -15.74
C THR A 21 -2.75 12.36 -16.41
N VAL A 22 -2.08 12.85 -17.44
CA VAL A 22 -1.00 12.10 -18.11
C VAL A 22 0.09 11.72 -17.11
N SER A 23 0.49 12.64 -16.23
CA SER A 23 1.47 12.37 -15.17
C SER A 23 0.98 11.29 -14.19
N GLY A 24 -0.29 11.31 -13.79
CA GLY A 24 -0.88 10.28 -12.93
C GLY A 24 -0.87 8.88 -13.56
N GLN A 25 -1.18 8.76 -14.86
CA GLN A 25 -1.11 7.49 -15.57
C GLN A 25 0.33 6.97 -15.68
N ILE A 26 1.29 7.86 -15.98
CA ILE A 26 2.72 7.54 -16.04
C ILE A 26 3.20 7.09 -14.66
N ARG A 27 2.82 7.78 -13.58
CA ARG A 27 3.16 7.43 -12.20
C ARG A 27 2.74 5.99 -11.88
N VAL A 28 1.50 5.62 -12.19
CA VAL A 28 1.00 4.26 -11.96
C VAL A 28 1.85 3.23 -12.70
N ARG A 29 2.15 3.45 -13.98
CA ARG A 29 2.95 2.51 -14.77
C ARG A 29 4.40 2.42 -14.30
N ILE A 30 5.04 3.54 -13.95
CA ILE A 30 6.41 3.51 -13.39
C ILE A 30 6.40 2.78 -12.04
N ARG A 31 5.41 3.04 -11.18
CA ARG A 31 5.24 2.34 -9.89
C ARG A 31 5.17 0.83 -10.10
N GLU A 32 4.35 0.37 -11.02
CA GLU A 32 4.25 -1.06 -11.35
C GLU A 32 5.59 -1.64 -11.82
N LYS A 33 6.33 -0.92 -12.67
CA LYS A 33 7.65 -1.37 -13.15
C LYS A 33 8.69 -1.44 -12.03
N ILE A 34 8.66 -0.51 -11.09
CA ILE A 34 9.52 -0.55 -9.89
C ILE A 34 9.14 -1.75 -9.03
N LEU A 35 7.86 -1.90 -8.73
CA LEU A 35 7.38 -2.95 -7.84
C LEU A 35 7.48 -4.35 -8.44
N SER A 36 7.39 -4.50 -9.76
CA SER A 36 7.62 -5.78 -10.47
C SER A 36 9.11 -6.09 -10.70
N GLY A 37 10.01 -5.15 -10.39
CA GLY A 37 11.45 -5.31 -10.59
C GLY A 37 11.94 -5.06 -12.03
N VAL A 38 11.06 -4.66 -12.95
CA VAL A 38 11.46 -4.23 -14.31
C VAL A 38 12.43 -3.06 -14.22
N TYR A 39 12.11 -2.09 -13.36
CA TYR A 39 13.09 -1.10 -12.92
C TYR A 39 13.71 -1.61 -11.61
N ALA A 40 14.90 -2.19 -11.72
CA ALA A 40 15.58 -2.81 -10.58
C ALA A 40 15.92 -1.78 -9.47
N PRO A 41 16.00 -2.21 -8.20
CA PRO A 41 16.52 -1.37 -7.12
C PRO A 41 17.89 -0.78 -7.48
N GLY A 42 18.06 0.54 -7.31
CA GLY A 42 19.28 1.26 -7.70
C GLY A 42 19.38 1.60 -9.19
N ALA A 43 18.42 1.21 -10.02
CA ALA A 43 18.43 1.56 -11.45
C ALA A 43 18.18 3.06 -11.65
N GLN A 44 18.91 3.66 -12.59
CA GLN A 44 18.73 5.04 -12.98
C GLN A 44 17.48 5.20 -13.85
N LEU A 45 16.64 6.19 -13.55
CA LEU A 45 15.42 6.51 -14.26
C LEU A 45 15.64 7.71 -15.18
N LEU A 46 16.01 7.41 -16.41
CA LEU A 46 16.30 8.43 -17.42
C LEU A 46 15.00 8.98 -17.98
N GLN A 47 14.74 10.28 -17.76
CA GLN A 47 13.50 10.93 -18.18
C GLN A 47 13.27 10.85 -19.69
N ASP A 48 14.36 10.93 -20.49
CA ASP A 48 14.28 10.83 -21.94
C ASP A 48 13.81 9.44 -22.40
N SER A 49 14.39 8.40 -21.83
CA SER A 49 14.03 7.03 -22.15
C SER A 49 12.60 6.71 -21.75
N ILE A 50 12.17 7.18 -20.56
CA ILE A 50 10.80 6.99 -20.06
C ILE A 50 9.82 7.79 -20.93
N ALA A 51 10.15 9.03 -21.31
CA ALA A 51 9.30 9.84 -22.17
C ALA A 51 9.10 9.20 -23.54
N ALA A 52 10.17 8.66 -24.13
CA ALA A 52 10.12 7.92 -25.39
C ALA A 52 9.26 6.62 -25.26
N GLU A 53 9.45 5.87 -24.17
CA GLU A 53 8.70 4.65 -23.89
C GLU A 53 7.19 4.88 -23.80
N PHE A 54 6.77 6.00 -23.15
CA PHE A 54 5.35 6.33 -22.96
C PHE A 54 4.77 7.25 -24.03
N GLY A 55 5.55 7.61 -25.07
CA GLY A 55 5.10 8.48 -26.15
C GLY A 55 4.71 9.90 -25.66
N THR A 56 5.48 10.46 -24.71
CA THR A 56 5.16 11.73 -24.06
C THR A 56 6.37 12.68 -23.97
N SER A 57 6.17 13.86 -23.41
CA SER A 57 7.28 14.79 -23.09
C SER A 57 7.89 14.50 -21.71
N LYS A 58 9.05 15.11 -21.42
CA LYS A 58 9.74 14.98 -20.11
C LYS A 58 8.95 15.59 -18.95
N ILE A 59 8.09 16.58 -19.20
CA ILE A 59 7.38 17.29 -18.12
C ILE A 59 6.51 16.36 -17.30
N PRO A 60 5.50 15.61 -17.86
CA PRO A 60 4.68 14.72 -17.08
C PRO A 60 5.47 13.53 -16.49
N VAL A 61 6.57 13.11 -17.12
CA VAL A 61 7.48 12.09 -16.55
C VAL A 61 8.14 12.62 -15.28
N ARG A 62 8.66 13.85 -15.30
CA ARG A 62 9.29 14.47 -14.14
C ARG A 62 8.29 14.63 -12.99
N GLU A 63 7.06 15.07 -13.27
CA GLU A 63 6.00 15.16 -12.26
C GLU A 63 5.71 13.80 -11.63
N ALA A 64 5.51 12.76 -12.44
CA ALA A 64 5.31 11.39 -11.97
C ALA A 64 6.46 10.89 -11.09
N LEU A 65 7.71 11.15 -11.46
CA LEU A 65 8.88 10.77 -10.69
C LEU A 65 9.00 11.54 -9.36
N LEU A 66 8.59 12.81 -9.32
CA LEU A 66 8.52 13.60 -8.08
C LEU A 66 7.46 13.05 -7.12
N GLU A 67 6.30 12.64 -7.64
CA GLU A 67 5.28 11.97 -6.82
C GLU A 67 5.80 10.63 -6.27
N LEU A 68 6.43 9.79 -7.11
CA LEU A 68 7.05 8.53 -6.67
C LEU A 68 8.17 8.72 -5.64
N ARG A 69 8.88 9.86 -5.71
CA ARG A 69 9.83 10.26 -4.66
C ARG A 69 9.11 10.53 -3.34
N SER A 70 7.99 11.24 -3.36
CA SER A 70 7.19 11.49 -2.15
C SER A 70 6.64 10.19 -1.54
N GLU A 71 6.36 9.18 -2.37
CA GLU A 71 6.00 7.83 -1.95
C GLU A 71 7.20 7.03 -1.39
N GLY A 72 8.44 7.48 -1.60
CA GLY A 72 9.67 6.80 -1.15
C GLY A 72 10.11 5.65 -2.07
N LEU A 73 9.63 5.60 -3.31
CA LEU A 73 10.01 4.60 -4.32
C LEU A 73 11.21 5.05 -5.17
N VAL A 74 11.44 6.35 -5.25
CA VAL A 74 12.46 6.99 -6.07
C VAL A 74 13.26 7.98 -5.22
N ASP A 75 14.56 8.03 -5.43
CA ASP A 75 15.45 9.05 -4.88
C ASP A 75 15.95 10.01 -5.98
N ILE A 76 16.34 11.22 -5.59
CA ILE A 76 16.98 12.19 -6.49
C ILE A 76 18.41 12.41 -6.00
N PHE A 77 19.35 12.26 -6.92
CA PHE A 77 20.75 12.57 -6.67
C PHE A 77 21.19 13.77 -7.51
N ALA A 78 21.94 14.66 -6.88
CA ALA A 78 22.55 15.76 -7.61
C ALA A 78 23.40 15.21 -8.78
N TYR A 79 23.24 15.80 -9.95
CA TYR A 79 23.93 15.42 -11.21
C TYR A 79 23.63 14.02 -11.76
N ARG A 80 22.91 13.14 -11.01
CA ARG A 80 22.55 11.79 -11.45
C ARG A 80 21.07 11.62 -11.76
N GLY A 81 20.23 12.59 -11.39
CA GLY A 81 18.79 12.57 -11.63
C GLY A 81 18.05 11.59 -10.73
N PHE A 82 17.06 10.93 -11.28
CA PHE A 82 16.17 10.00 -10.56
C PHE A 82 16.72 8.57 -10.58
N GLN A 83 16.59 7.89 -9.45
CA GLN A 83 16.99 6.50 -9.28
C GLN A 83 15.95 5.74 -8.48
N VAL A 84 15.71 4.47 -8.82
CA VAL A 84 14.90 3.57 -7.99
C VAL A 84 15.58 3.42 -6.64
N ARG A 85 14.85 3.70 -5.57
CA ARG A 85 15.40 3.60 -4.21
C ARG A 85 15.91 2.18 -3.94
N PRO A 86 17.16 1.99 -3.49
CA PRO A 86 17.70 0.68 -3.17
C PRO A 86 16.89 -0.03 -2.06
N LEU A 87 16.91 -1.34 -2.03
CA LEU A 87 16.39 -2.11 -0.91
C LEU A 87 17.41 -2.15 0.22
N SER A 88 16.96 -2.00 1.47
CA SER A 88 17.81 -1.94 2.64
C SER A 88 17.27 -2.79 3.78
N ARG A 89 18.12 -3.67 4.34
CA ARG A 89 17.80 -4.45 5.54
C ARG A 89 17.48 -3.54 6.73
N ALA A 90 18.22 -2.44 6.88
CA ALA A 90 18.00 -1.46 7.94
C ALA A 90 16.62 -0.81 7.80
N GLU A 91 16.22 -0.44 6.57
CA GLU A 91 14.91 0.13 6.30
C GLU A 91 13.79 -0.88 6.61
N VAL A 92 13.92 -2.15 6.23
CA VAL A 92 12.96 -3.21 6.61
C VAL A 92 12.80 -3.27 8.12
N ALA A 93 13.91 -3.35 8.85
CA ALA A 93 13.88 -3.43 10.31
C ALA A 93 13.14 -2.25 10.93
N GLU A 94 13.38 -1.03 10.43
CA GLU A 94 12.75 0.20 10.93
C GLU A 94 11.27 0.29 10.56
N VAL A 95 10.92 0.10 9.29
CA VAL A 95 9.54 0.16 8.79
C VAL A 95 8.66 -0.85 9.54
N PHE A 96 9.12 -2.09 9.67
CA PHE A 96 8.34 -3.13 10.35
C PHE A 96 8.30 -2.93 11.86
N ARG A 97 9.31 -2.32 12.48
CA ARG A 97 9.25 -1.89 13.89
C ARG A 97 8.15 -0.86 14.10
N LEU A 98 8.13 0.19 13.29
CA LEU A 98 7.09 1.24 13.38
C LEU A 98 5.69 0.66 13.11
N ARG A 99 5.55 -0.23 12.16
CA ARG A 99 4.27 -0.93 11.94
C ARG A 99 3.84 -1.73 13.17
N LEU A 100 4.75 -2.44 13.82
CA LEU A 100 4.48 -3.21 15.05
C LEU A 100 4.04 -2.32 16.23
N ASP A 101 4.51 -1.09 16.28
CA ASP A 101 4.13 -0.15 17.33
C ASP A 101 2.74 0.46 17.10
N ILE A 102 2.36 0.70 15.84
CA ILE A 102 1.15 1.46 15.49
C ILE A 102 -0.01 0.55 15.05
N GLU A 103 0.24 -0.42 14.18
CA GLU A 103 -0.81 -1.16 13.49
C GLU A 103 -1.61 -2.13 14.40
N PRO A 104 -0.98 -2.98 15.25
CA PRO A 104 -1.73 -3.92 16.09
C PRO A 104 -2.70 -3.24 17.07
N PRO A 105 -2.29 -2.20 17.83
CA PRO A 105 -3.22 -1.50 18.73
C PRO A 105 -4.31 -0.74 17.96
N SER A 106 -4.01 -0.24 16.76
CA SER A 106 -4.99 0.45 15.90
C SER A 106 -6.03 -0.51 15.35
N ALA A 107 -5.62 -1.68 14.88
CA ALA A 107 -6.53 -2.74 14.44
C ALA A 107 -7.44 -3.25 15.57
N ALA A 108 -6.91 -3.33 16.80
CA ALA A 108 -7.71 -3.66 17.97
C ALA A 108 -8.79 -2.61 18.28
N LYS A 109 -8.48 -1.32 18.10
CA LYS A 109 -9.48 -0.24 18.22
C LYS A 109 -10.51 -0.33 17.10
N GLY A 110 -10.07 -0.56 15.85
CA GLY A 110 -10.94 -0.79 14.70
C GLY A 110 -11.92 -1.94 14.95
N ALA A 111 -11.43 -3.09 15.39
CA ALA A 111 -12.25 -4.26 15.70
C ALA A 111 -13.41 -3.95 16.66
N ARG A 112 -13.13 -3.23 17.75
CA ARG A 112 -14.16 -2.88 18.76
C ARG A 112 -15.21 -1.90 18.27
N ALA A 113 -14.84 -1.02 17.35
CA ALA A 113 -15.61 0.18 17.02
C ALA A 113 -16.13 0.22 15.57
N ALA A 114 -15.72 -0.72 14.71
CA ALA A 114 -16.12 -0.74 13.31
C ALA A 114 -17.64 -0.89 13.15
N SER A 115 -18.21 -0.07 12.27
CA SER A 115 -19.59 -0.16 11.79
C SER A 115 -19.79 -1.37 10.88
N THR A 116 -21.02 -1.66 10.52
CA THR A 116 -21.34 -2.73 9.55
C THR A 116 -20.71 -2.45 8.20
N ALA A 117 -20.84 -1.22 7.69
CA ALA A 117 -20.25 -0.83 6.40
C ALA A 117 -18.72 -0.97 6.38
N GLU A 118 -18.03 -0.62 7.47
CA GLU A 118 -16.58 -0.80 7.60
C GLU A 118 -16.18 -2.27 7.62
N ARG A 119 -17.00 -3.15 8.23
CA ARG A 119 -16.77 -4.59 8.20
C ARG A 119 -16.97 -5.18 6.80
N GLU A 120 -17.97 -4.72 6.07
CA GLU A 120 -18.18 -5.10 4.67
C GLU A 120 -17.02 -4.65 3.79
N ALA A 121 -16.53 -3.41 3.98
CA ALA A 121 -15.36 -2.90 3.26
C ALA A 121 -14.10 -3.73 3.52
N ALA A 122 -13.84 -4.11 4.79
CA ALA A 122 -12.71 -4.97 5.14
C ALA A 122 -12.85 -6.40 4.55
N ALA A 123 -14.06 -6.94 4.52
CA ALA A 123 -14.36 -8.22 3.86
C ALA A 123 -14.09 -8.15 2.36
N ALA A 124 -14.56 -7.09 1.70
CA ALA A 124 -14.33 -6.87 0.27
C ALA A 124 -12.84 -6.73 -0.05
N ALA A 125 -12.07 -6.00 0.77
CA ALA A 125 -10.62 -5.87 0.62
C ALA A 125 -9.90 -7.22 0.75
N LEU A 126 -10.27 -8.05 1.73
CA LEU A 126 -9.72 -9.40 1.89
C LEU A 126 -10.07 -10.29 0.71
N HIS A 127 -11.32 -10.24 0.23
CA HIS A 127 -11.76 -11.02 -0.92
C HIS A 127 -10.98 -10.65 -2.19
N ALA A 128 -10.81 -9.34 -2.46
CA ALA A 128 -10.04 -8.84 -3.60
C ALA A 128 -8.58 -9.31 -3.55
N LEU A 129 -7.93 -9.22 -2.37
CA LEU A 129 -6.58 -9.73 -2.17
C LEU A 129 -6.47 -11.23 -2.48
N ASN A 130 -7.38 -12.04 -1.93
CA ASN A 130 -7.34 -13.48 -2.14
C ASN A 130 -7.60 -13.86 -3.60
N ALA A 131 -8.50 -13.16 -4.29
CA ALA A 131 -8.78 -13.37 -5.72
C ALA A 131 -7.54 -13.07 -6.57
N ALA A 132 -6.84 -11.95 -6.29
CA ALA A 132 -5.60 -11.59 -6.99
C ALA A 132 -4.48 -12.61 -6.74
N LEU A 133 -4.33 -13.08 -5.51
CA LEU A 133 -3.34 -14.11 -5.16
C LEU A 133 -3.65 -15.44 -5.85
N ALA A 134 -4.90 -15.86 -5.89
CA ALA A 134 -5.34 -17.09 -6.57
C ALA A 134 -5.14 -17.02 -8.08
N ALA A 135 -5.31 -15.83 -8.68
CA ALA A 135 -5.08 -15.58 -10.10
C ALA A 135 -3.60 -15.36 -10.46
N GLY A 136 -2.68 -15.42 -9.49
CA GLY A 136 -1.26 -15.16 -9.72
C GLY A 136 -0.94 -13.68 -10.05
N GLN A 137 -1.86 -12.77 -9.77
CA GLN A 137 -1.72 -11.34 -10.06
C GLN A 137 -0.88 -10.64 -8.98
N LEU A 138 0.37 -11.09 -8.80
CA LEU A 138 1.29 -10.54 -7.80
C LEU A 138 1.50 -9.03 -7.88
N PRO A 139 1.52 -8.39 -9.06
CA PRO A 139 1.59 -6.93 -9.16
C PRO A 139 0.48 -6.20 -8.40
N MET A 140 -0.73 -6.71 -8.40
CA MET A 140 -1.87 -6.12 -7.69
C MET A 140 -1.93 -6.53 -6.21
N ALA A 141 -1.35 -7.67 -5.85
CA ALA A 141 -1.46 -8.23 -4.51
C ALA A 141 -0.87 -7.31 -3.43
N GLY A 142 0.18 -6.54 -3.74
CA GLY A 142 0.78 -5.59 -2.81
C GLY A 142 -0.17 -4.45 -2.42
N ASP A 143 -0.79 -3.81 -3.41
CA ASP A 143 -1.77 -2.74 -3.17
C ASP A 143 -3.01 -3.26 -2.43
N LEU A 144 -3.49 -4.44 -2.81
CA LEU A 144 -4.65 -5.08 -2.17
C LEU A 144 -4.33 -5.54 -0.74
N ASN A 145 -3.10 -5.99 -0.49
CA ASN A 145 -2.62 -6.28 0.86
C ASN A 145 -2.60 -5.02 1.73
N CYS A 146 -2.06 -3.92 1.20
CA CYS A 146 -2.09 -2.62 1.86
C CYS A 146 -3.54 -2.18 2.16
N ALA A 147 -4.43 -2.26 1.17
CA ALA A 147 -5.84 -1.91 1.32
C ALA A 147 -6.54 -2.74 2.41
N PHE A 148 -6.28 -4.05 2.48
CA PHE A 148 -6.81 -4.90 3.54
C PHE A 148 -6.34 -4.46 4.93
N HIS A 149 -5.04 -4.29 5.13
CA HIS A 149 -4.49 -3.86 6.42
C HIS A 149 -5.03 -2.49 6.84
N LEU A 150 -5.11 -1.53 5.92
CA LEU A 150 -5.66 -0.21 6.19
C LEU A 150 -7.15 -0.27 6.53
N ALA A 151 -7.94 -1.14 5.90
CA ALA A 151 -9.35 -1.32 6.22
C ALA A 151 -9.59 -1.78 7.66
N LEU A 152 -8.63 -2.48 8.28
CA LEU A 152 -8.73 -2.89 9.69
C LEU A 152 -8.46 -1.74 10.67
N VAL A 153 -7.71 -0.72 10.28
CA VAL A 153 -7.17 0.30 11.18
C VAL A 153 -7.79 1.69 10.98
N VAL A 154 -8.02 2.10 9.72
CA VAL A 154 -8.48 3.44 9.33
C VAL A 154 -9.80 3.89 9.99
N PRO A 155 -10.82 3.04 10.22
CA PRO A 155 -12.11 3.47 10.75
C PRO A 155 -12.05 4.29 12.05
N ARG A 156 -10.96 4.18 12.79
CA ARG A 156 -10.83 4.82 14.12
C ARG A 156 -9.48 5.52 14.32
N LEU A 157 -8.79 5.80 13.22
CA LEU A 157 -7.53 6.52 13.29
C LEU A 157 -7.72 8.03 13.13
N ASN A 158 -6.89 8.74 13.85
CA ASN A 158 -6.57 10.13 13.57
C ASN A 158 -5.96 10.24 12.15
N PRO A 159 -6.30 11.29 11.37
CA PRO A 159 -5.77 11.48 10.02
C PRO A 159 -4.24 11.37 9.93
N VAL A 160 -3.50 11.94 10.89
CA VAL A 160 -2.03 11.86 10.93
C VAL A 160 -1.56 10.40 11.05
N THR A 161 -2.17 9.60 11.92
CA THR A 161 -1.80 8.19 12.08
C THR A 161 -2.12 7.37 10.83
N SER A 162 -3.24 7.68 10.17
CA SER A 162 -3.63 7.04 8.91
C SER A 162 -2.61 7.32 7.81
N GLU A 163 -2.15 8.56 7.70
CA GLU A 163 -1.14 8.97 6.72
C GLU A 163 0.21 8.29 6.98
N VAL A 164 0.65 8.24 8.24
CA VAL A 164 1.88 7.53 8.63
C VAL A 164 1.79 6.05 8.30
N LEU A 165 0.68 5.38 8.64
CA LEU A 165 0.49 3.96 8.32
C LEU A 165 0.44 3.71 6.82
N TYR A 166 -0.28 4.55 6.06
CA TYR A 166 -0.29 4.45 4.61
C TYR A 166 1.14 4.50 4.04
N ARG A 167 1.96 5.45 4.48
CA ARG A 167 3.36 5.56 4.08
C ARG A 167 4.18 4.33 4.45
N LEU A 168 4.03 3.81 5.66
CA LEU A 168 4.73 2.60 6.10
C LEU A 168 4.33 1.37 5.27
N HIS A 169 3.06 1.24 4.90
CA HIS A 169 2.59 0.19 4.01
C HIS A 169 3.17 0.33 2.61
N THR A 170 3.19 1.55 2.03
CA THR A 170 3.79 1.81 0.73
C THR A 170 5.27 1.44 0.71
N LEU A 171 6.03 1.81 1.75
CA LEU A 171 7.43 1.42 1.87
C LEU A 171 7.61 -0.09 2.03
N SER A 172 6.74 -0.76 2.79
CA SER A 172 6.83 -2.22 2.99
C SER A 172 6.41 -3.03 1.78
N GLU A 173 5.61 -2.49 0.87
CA GLU A 173 5.09 -3.19 -0.31
C GLU A 173 6.21 -3.76 -1.19
N ARG A 174 7.28 -2.99 -1.41
CA ARG A 174 8.46 -3.42 -2.17
C ARG A 174 9.07 -4.71 -1.61
N TYR A 175 9.10 -4.80 -0.29
CA TYR A 175 9.65 -5.94 0.43
C TYR A 175 8.67 -7.10 0.49
N VAL A 176 7.38 -6.81 0.67
CA VAL A 176 6.32 -7.84 0.70
C VAL A 176 6.24 -8.59 -0.63
N ARG A 177 6.45 -7.92 -1.77
CA ARG A 177 6.52 -8.59 -3.08
C ARG A 177 7.66 -9.60 -3.17
N LEU A 178 8.85 -9.29 -2.65
CA LEU A 178 9.95 -10.25 -2.54
C LEU A 178 9.60 -11.43 -1.62
N HIS A 179 8.84 -11.17 -0.59
CA HIS A 179 8.38 -12.16 0.37
C HIS A 179 7.36 -13.15 -0.22
N LEU A 180 6.49 -12.70 -1.11
CA LEU A 180 5.45 -13.54 -1.71
C LEU A 180 5.95 -14.47 -2.84
N GLN A 181 7.15 -14.21 -3.39
CA GLN A 181 7.69 -15.01 -4.49
C GLN A 181 7.95 -16.50 -4.15
N PRO A 182 8.46 -16.90 -2.98
CA PRO A 182 8.67 -18.30 -2.65
C PRO A 182 7.35 -19.07 -2.44
N ALA A 183 7.29 -20.29 -2.98
CA ALA A 183 6.14 -21.18 -2.87
C ALA A 183 5.72 -21.40 -1.39
N GLY A 184 4.42 -21.43 -1.13
CA GLY A 184 3.84 -21.67 0.20
C GLY A 184 3.62 -20.42 1.05
N ARG A 185 4.30 -19.30 0.80
CA ARG A 185 4.14 -18.05 1.57
C ARG A 185 2.80 -17.37 1.30
N VAL A 186 2.34 -17.39 0.05
CA VAL A 186 1.01 -16.89 -0.34
C VAL A 186 -0.09 -17.60 0.45
N THR A 187 -0.03 -18.93 0.51
CA THR A 187 -1.03 -19.73 1.25
C THR A 187 -1.02 -19.46 2.74
N ARG A 188 0.17 -19.25 3.34
CA ARG A 188 0.28 -18.89 4.75
C ARG A 188 -0.29 -17.51 5.00
N ALA A 189 0.14 -16.50 4.24
CA ALA A 189 -0.37 -15.13 4.38
C ALA A 189 -1.89 -15.07 4.25
N ALA A 190 -2.48 -15.79 3.29
CA ALA A 190 -3.92 -15.87 3.14
C ALA A 190 -4.61 -16.45 4.39
N ARG A 191 -4.08 -17.52 4.98
CA ARG A 191 -4.63 -18.10 6.23
C ARG A 191 -4.55 -17.12 7.40
N GLU A 192 -3.42 -16.41 7.53
CA GLU A 192 -3.20 -15.40 8.56
C GLU A 192 -4.19 -14.23 8.41
N HIS A 193 -4.35 -13.70 7.20
CA HIS A 193 -5.30 -12.63 6.90
C HIS A 193 -6.74 -13.05 7.22
N HIS A 194 -7.15 -14.29 6.88
CA HIS A 194 -8.44 -14.81 7.26
C HIS A 194 -8.62 -14.91 8.78
N ALA A 195 -7.59 -15.34 9.51
CA ALA A 195 -7.65 -15.42 10.98
C ALA A 195 -7.77 -14.02 11.60
N ILE A 196 -6.97 -13.05 11.11
CA ILE A 196 -7.04 -11.65 11.54
C ILE A 196 -8.46 -11.09 11.29
N TYR A 197 -8.97 -11.22 10.06
CA TYR A 197 -10.30 -10.70 9.72
C TYR A 197 -11.39 -11.33 10.59
N ARG A 198 -11.38 -12.63 10.83
CA ARG A 198 -12.38 -13.32 11.68
C ARG A 198 -12.37 -12.79 13.11
N ALA A 199 -11.20 -12.58 13.72
CA ALA A 199 -11.10 -11.98 15.05
C ALA A 199 -11.63 -10.53 15.06
N TRP A 200 -11.23 -9.75 14.07
CA TRP A 200 -11.63 -8.36 13.91
C TRP A 200 -13.15 -8.19 13.68
N ALA A 201 -13.74 -9.01 12.80
CA ALA A 201 -15.17 -8.99 12.52
C ALA A 201 -16.04 -9.40 13.73
N ARG A 202 -15.52 -10.26 14.61
CA ARG A 202 -16.15 -10.66 15.89
C ARG A 202 -15.95 -9.64 17.01
N ARG A 203 -15.32 -8.50 16.72
CA ARG A 203 -15.00 -7.45 17.71
C ARG A 203 -14.00 -7.88 18.80
N ASP A 204 -13.25 -8.95 18.58
CA ASP A 204 -12.21 -9.40 19.51
C ASP A 204 -10.94 -8.59 19.29
N GLY A 205 -10.89 -7.41 19.90
CA GLY A 205 -9.73 -6.52 19.75
C GLY A 205 -8.43 -7.08 20.34
N LYS A 206 -8.51 -7.92 21.40
CA LYS A 206 -7.32 -8.53 22.01
C LYS A 206 -6.71 -9.57 21.05
N GLU A 207 -7.52 -10.45 20.53
CA GLU A 207 -7.06 -11.45 19.57
C GLU A 207 -6.64 -10.83 18.24
N THR A 208 -7.35 -9.81 17.75
CA THR A 208 -6.93 -9.04 16.57
C THR A 208 -5.54 -8.47 16.74
N GLN A 209 -5.27 -7.80 17.87
CA GLN A 209 -3.95 -7.24 18.17
C GLN A 209 -2.86 -8.30 18.18
N ARG A 210 -3.13 -9.44 18.79
CA ARG A 210 -2.19 -10.57 18.87
C ARG A 210 -1.86 -11.12 17.48
N LEU A 211 -2.89 -11.36 16.67
CA LEU A 211 -2.74 -11.91 15.32
C LEU A 211 -2.03 -10.96 14.36
N VAL A 212 -2.41 -9.68 14.35
CA VAL A 212 -1.73 -8.66 13.52
C VAL A 212 -0.26 -8.53 13.92
N ARG A 213 0.04 -8.51 15.22
CA ARG A 213 1.43 -8.47 15.71
C ARG A 213 2.23 -9.69 15.27
N ALA A 214 1.65 -10.89 15.37
CA ALA A 214 2.30 -12.13 14.96
C ALA A 214 2.60 -12.12 13.45
N HIS A 215 1.62 -11.75 12.62
CA HIS A 215 1.73 -11.63 11.17
C HIS A 215 2.86 -10.67 10.74
N ILE A 216 2.91 -9.48 11.34
CA ILE A 216 3.94 -8.49 11.01
C ILE A 216 5.34 -8.98 11.43
N LYS A 217 5.46 -9.61 12.61
CA LYS A 217 6.74 -10.17 13.10
C LYS A 217 7.27 -11.27 12.18
N GLU A 218 6.39 -12.19 11.77
CA GLU A 218 6.76 -13.31 10.90
C GLU A 218 7.19 -12.79 9.52
N THR A 219 6.42 -11.87 8.93
CA THR A 219 6.78 -11.24 7.66
C THR A 219 8.13 -10.54 7.74
N ARG A 220 8.39 -9.80 8.82
CA ARG A 220 9.69 -9.16 9.06
C ARG A 220 10.83 -10.18 9.13
N ALA A 221 10.68 -11.23 9.93
CA ALA A 221 11.71 -12.25 10.12
C ALA A 221 12.09 -12.93 8.78
N GLU A 222 11.11 -13.24 7.95
CA GLU A 222 11.35 -13.87 6.66
C GLU A 222 12.01 -12.92 5.66
N LEU A 223 11.65 -11.62 5.67
CA LEU A 223 12.33 -10.61 4.85
C LEU A 223 13.79 -10.46 5.27
N GLU A 224 14.07 -10.35 6.58
CA GLU A 224 15.43 -10.26 7.09
C GLU A 224 16.27 -11.51 6.72
N ALA A 225 15.66 -12.71 6.76
CA ALA A 225 16.30 -13.94 6.31
C ALA A 225 16.56 -13.98 4.79
N THR A 226 15.72 -13.33 3.99
CA THR A 226 15.94 -13.21 2.53
C THR A 226 17.16 -12.35 2.24
N PHE A 227 17.30 -11.21 2.91
CA PHE A 227 18.50 -10.35 2.78
C PHE A 227 19.79 -11.05 3.23
N ALA A 228 19.74 -11.92 4.23
CA ALA A 228 20.92 -12.67 4.67
C ALA A 228 21.41 -13.70 3.66
N ARG A 229 20.54 -14.16 2.72
CA ARG A 229 20.91 -15.12 1.68
C ARG A 229 21.43 -14.48 0.39
N THR A 230 21.16 -13.21 0.20
CA THR A 230 21.55 -12.44 -1.02
C THR A 230 22.77 -11.54 -0.80
N ALA A 231 23.29 -11.45 0.42
CA ALA A 231 24.51 -10.76 0.81
C ALA A 231 25.68 -11.74 0.86
#